data_247fe6b9b4e4e75da76437b51d8a268d
#
_entry.id   247fe6b9b4e4e75da76437b51d8a268d
#
_cell.length_a   1.000
_cell.length_b   1.000
_cell.length_c   1.000
_cell.angle_alpha   90.00
_cell.angle_beta   90.00
_cell.angle_gamma   90.00
#
_symmetry.space_group_name_H-M   'P 1'
#
loop_
_entity.id
_entity.type
_entity.pdbx_description
1 polymer ?
#
loop_
_entity_poly.entity_id
_entity_poly.type
_entity_poly.pdbx_seq_one_letter_code
_entity_poly.pdbx_strand_id
1 'polypeptide(L)'
;MIEKNELVENINGINIFYKYKKRKYDCNHLIFIFYGFWGEQGVTYDFENALDHCPAHIVWVKDFFEEACSYYWCVNMNFSYEEAVSAFIDKKMKEFNLSNKNITLAGFSKGGSAALYYGIKHNISNIVASAPQLFVASYAANNWGRIARHMMGKITPDKIATIDNKIISSLDKDKNTN
;
A
#
# COMPACT_ATOMS: atom_id res chain seq x y z
N MET A 1 -11.42 -14.81 -0.46
CA MET A 1 -12.82 -14.58 0.00
C MET A 1 -13.06 -13.07 0.00
N ILE A 2 -14.12 -12.60 -0.65
CA ILE A 2 -14.53 -11.18 -0.64
C ILE A 2 -15.30 -10.94 0.65
N GLU A 3 -14.87 -9.97 1.45
CA GLU A 3 -15.53 -9.61 2.70
C GLU A 3 -16.79 -8.76 2.46
N LYS A 4 -17.69 -8.71 3.44
CA LYS A 4 -18.88 -7.85 3.38
C LYS A 4 -18.46 -6.38 3.20
N ASN A 5 -18.99 -5.73 2.15
CA ASN A 5 -18.67 -4.34 1.74
C ASN A 5 -17.28 -4.16 1.10
N GLU A 6 -16.59 -5.22 0.73
CA GLU A 6 -15.37 -5.15 -0.07
C GLU A 6 -15.71 -4.88 -1.53
N LEU A 7 -15.00 -3.94 -2.13
CA LEU A 7 -15.09 -3.56 -3.53
C LEU A 7 -13.88 -4.12 -4.28
N VAL A 8 -14.07 -4.38 -5.56
CA VAL A 8 -13.00 -4.82 -6.46
C VAL A 8 -12.95 -3.88 -7.65
N GLU A 9 -11.76 -3.43 -7.98
CA GLU A 9 -11.53 -2.61 -9.16
C GLU A 9 -10.42 -3.22 -10.00
N ASN A 10 -10.71 -3.47 -11.29
CA ASN A 10 -9.71 -4.00 -12.22
C ASN A 10 -8.87 -2.85 -12.77
N ILE A 11 -7.57 -2.92 -12.54
CA ILE A 11 -6.58 -1.98 -13.04
C ILE A 11 -5.58 -2.75 -13.91
N ASN A 12 -5.61 -2.52 -15.20
CA ASN A 12 -4.71 -3.16 -16.17
C ASN A 12 -4.68 -4.70 -16.06
N GLY A 13 -5.85 -5.32 -15.85
CA GLY A 13 -5.97 -6.78 -15.69
C GLY A 13 -5.76 -7.29 -14.27
N ILE A 14 -5.42 -6.44 -13.32
CA ILE A 14 -5.15 -6.77 -11.91
C ILE A 14 -6.29 -6.27 -11.03
N ASN A 15 -6.82 -7.15 -10.19
CA ASN A 15 -7.89 -6.81 -9.25
C ASN A 15 -7.31 -6.20 -7.98
N ILE A 16 -7.68 -4.95 -7.70
CA ILE A 16 -7.40 -4.27 -6.44
C ILE A 16 -8.63 -4.40 -5.55
N PHE A 17 -8.46 -5.00 -4.38
CA PHE A 17 -9.50 -5.16 -3.37
C PHE A 17 -9.42 -4.01 -2.37
N TYR A 18 -10.58 -3.40 -2.07
CA TYR A 18 -10.61 -2.25 -1.16
C TYR A 18 -11.97 -2.07 -0.51
N LYS A 19 -12.01 -1.36 0.63
CA LYS A 19 -13.23 -0.77 1.19
C LYS A 19 -13.24 0.72 0.96
N TYR A 20 -14.41 1.31 0.88
CA TYR A 20 -14.59 2.74 0.73
C TYR A 20 -15.62 3.29 1.72
N LYS A 21 -15.25 4.37 2.38
CA LYS A 21 -16.13 5.18 3.21
C LYS A 21 -16.24 6.58 2.64
N LYS A 22 -17.47 6.98 2.34
CA LYS A 22 -17.77 8.34 1.88
C LYS A 22 -17.57 9.34 3.03
N ARG A 23 -17.05 10.54 2.70
CA ARG A 23 -16.96 11.66 3.65
C ARG A 23 -18.30 11.97 4.30
N LYS A 24 -18.30 12.32 5.59
CA LYS A 24 -19.51 12.68 6.35
C LYS A 24 -19.84 14.16 6.22
N TYR A 25 -18.83 15.00 5.99
CA TYR A 25 -18.96 16.47 5.91
C TYR A 25 -18.30 16.99 4.64
N ASP A 26 -18.38 18.28 4.38
CA ASP A 26 -17.69 18.90 3.25
C ASP A 26 -16.19 19.03 3.55
N CYS A 27 -15.53 17.87 3.51
CA CYS A 27 -14.10 17.72 3.72
C CYS A 27 -13.45 17.26 2.40
N ASN A 28 -12.69 18.14 1.78
CA ASN A 28 -12.00 17.87 0.53
C ASN A 28 -10.67 17.13 0.77
N HIS A 29 -10.75 15.92 1.34
CA HIS A 29 -9.60 15.10 1.68
C HIS A 29 -9.91 13.61 1.48
N LEU A 30 -8.89 12.85 1.06
CA LEU A 30 -8.93 11.41 0.90
C LEU A 30 -7.78 10.76 1.66
N ILE A 31 -8.11 9.74 2.46
CA ILE A 31 -7.15 8.95 3.19
C ILE A 31 -7.10 7.55 2.57
N PHE A 32 -5.92 7.11 2.15
CA PHE A 32 -5.67 5.71 1.85
C PHE A 32 -5.06 5.03 3.07
N ILE A 33 -5.61 3.89 3.45
CA ILE A 33 -5.09 3.03 4.51
C ILE A 33 -4.57 1.75 3.87
N PHE A 34 -3.28 1.50 4.04
CA PHE A 34 -2.65 0.24 3.66
C PHE A 34 -2.58 -0.70 4.85
N TYR A 35 -2.96 -1.95 4.65
CA TYR A 35 -2.97 -2.95 5.70
C TYR A 35 -1.59 -3.39 6.16
N GLY A 36 -1.47 -3.63 7.45
CA GLY A 36 -0.42 -4.42 8.05
C GLY A 36 -0.59 -5.94 7.84
N PHE A 37 0.09 -6.72 8.66
CA PHE A 37 -0.14 -8.16 8.81
C PHE A 37 -1.02 -8.42 10.02
N TRP A 38 -2.04 -9.23 9.83
CA TRP A 38 -2.82 -9.79 10.92
C TRP A 38 -2.95 -11.30 10.68
N GLY A 39 -2.04 -12.08 11.27
CA GLY A 39 -2.12 -13.53 11.44
C GLY A 39 -2.70 -14.36 10.28
N GLU A 40 -2.75 -15.66 10.46
CA GLU A 40 -3.32 -16.60 9.49
C GLU A 40 -4.86 -16.55 9.42
N GLN A 41 -5.53 -15.84 10.31
CA GLN A 41 -6.98 -16.00 10.56
C GLN A 41 -7.89 -14.86 10.15
N GLY A 42 -7.42 -13.83 9.50
CA GLY A 42 -8.35 -12.81 9.03
C GLY A 42 -7.70 -11.48 8.72
N VAL A 43 -8.02 -10.97 7.58
CA VAL A 43 -7.67 -9.61 7.16
C VAL A 43 -8.68 -8.69 7.82
N THR A 44 -8.33 -8.03 8.92
CA THR A 44 -9.13 -6.94 9.45
C THR A 44 -8.63 -5.63 8.86
N TYR A 45 -9.57 -4.73 8.55
CA TYR A 45 -9.23 -3.41 8.03
C TYR A 45 -8.63 -2.54 9.14
N ASP A 46 -7.34 -2.22 9.04
CA ASP A 46 -6.62 -1.42 10.03
C ASP A 46 -7.31 -0.07 10.26
N PHE A 47 -7.40 0.35 11.51
CA PHE A 47 -7.94 1.65 11.91
C PHE A 47 -9.43 1.88 11.60
N GLU A 48 -10.21 0.86 11.20
CA GLU A 48 -11.62 1.04 10.83
C GLU A 48 -12.42 1.72 11.95
N ASN A 49 -12.28 1.23 13.18
CA ASN A 49 -12.96 1.82 14.36
C ASN A 49 -12.41 3.22 14.70
N ALA A 50 -11.08 3.41 14.60
CA ALA A 50 -10.45 4.70 14.92
C ALA A 50 -10.87 5.81 13.93
N LEU A 51 -11.18 5.43 12.70
CA LEU A 51 -11.57 6.35 11.63
C LEU A 51 -13.09 6.45 11.42
N ASP A 52 -13.90 5.84 12.28
CA ASP A 52 -15.36 5.88 12.10
C ASP A 52 -15.93 7.30 12.09
N HIS A 53 -15.40 8.19 12.90
CA HIS A 53 -15.79 9.60 12.96
C HIS A 53 -14.97 10.53 12.06
N CYS A 54 -14.01 9.98 11.28
CA CYS A 54 -13.22 10.79 10.35
C CYS A 54 -14.11 11.45 9.29
N PRO A 55 -13.99 12.78 9.07
CA PRO A 55 -14.84 13.51 8.11
C PRO A 55 -14.49 13.23 6.65
N ALA A 56 -13.26 12.80 6.35
CA ALA A 56 -12.73 12.63 5.00
C ALA A 56 -13.28 11.38 4.28
N HIS A 57 -13.03 11.30 2.98
CA HIS A 57 -13.12 10.05 2.25
C HIS A 57 -12.04 9.08 2.73
N ILE A 58 -12.36 7.79 2.85
CA ILE A 58 -11.36 6.79 3.24
C ILE A 58 -11.43 5.61 2.29
N VAL A 59 -10.27 5.20 1.81
CA VAL A 59 -10.08 4.00 1.00
C VAL A 59 -9.09 3.09 1.73
N TRP A 60 -9.56 1.91 2.15
CA TRP A 60 -8.71 0.88 2.71
C TRP A 60 -8.30 -0.06 1.58
N VAL A 61 -7.01 -0.16 1.29
CA VAL A 61 -6.47 -1.02 0.22
C VAL A 61 -5.98 -2.33 0.81
N LYS A 62 -6.44 -3.45 0.26
CA LYS A 62 -6.04 -4.79 0.69
C LYS A 62 -4.84 -5.27 -0.11
N ASP A 63 -3.83 -5.81 0.58
CA ASP A 63 -2.71 -6.50 -0.06
C ASP A 63 -3.07 -7.98 -0.25
N PHE A 64 -3.69 -8.27 -1.36
CA PHE A 64 -4.06 -9.63 -1.73
C PHE A 64 -3.88 -9.82 -3.23
N PHE A 65 -2.72 -10.35 -3.62
CA PHE A 65 -2.38 -10.62 -5.00
C PHE A 65 -1.88 -12.06 -5.16
N GLU A 66 -2.49 -12.82 -6.07
CA GLU A 66 -2.24 -14.25 -6.26
C GLU A 66 -2.33 -15.04 -4.93
N GLU A 67 -3.42 -14.81 -4.19
CA GLU A 67 -3.78 -15.49 -2.94
C GLU A 67 -2.85 -15.28 -1.74
N ALA A 68 -1.93 -14.30 -1.81
CA ALA A 68 -1.04 -13.98 -0.70
C ALA A 68 -0.71 -12.48 -0.60
N CYS A 69 -0.06 -12.09 0.50
CA CYS A 69 0.49 -10.76 0.67
C CYS A 69 1.78 -10.58 -0.13
N SER A 70 1.93 -9.43 -0.78
CA SER A 70 3.05 -9.07 -1.66
C SER A 70 3.75 -7.76 -1.29
N TYR A 71 3.45 -7.20 -0.11
CA TYR A 71 3.84 -5.85 0.29
C TYR A 71 3.34 -4.77 -0.68
N TYR A 72 2.24 -5.05 -1.41
CA TYR A 72 1.72 -4.18 -2.48
C TYR A 72 2.67 -4.01 -3.68
N TRP A 73 3.69 -4.86 -3.84
CA TRP A 73 4.72 -4.66 -4.86
C TRP A 73 4.76 -5.77 -5.91
N CYS A 74 5.13 -7.00 -5.52
CA CYS A 74 5.46 -8.00 -6.53
C CYS A 74 5.15 -9.45 -6.13
N VAL A 75 4.99 -10.28 -7.17
CA VAL A 75 5.01 -11.75 -7.08
C VAL A 75 6.05 -12.26 -8.07
N ASN A 76 6.94 -13.16 -7.63
CA ASN A 76 8.05 -13.68 -8.44
C ASN A 76 8.88 -12.59 -9.12
N MET A 77 9.12 -11.46 -8.45
CA MET A 77 9.80 -10.27 -9.00
C MET A 77 9.04 -9.57 -10.14
N ASN A 78 7.80 -9.92 -10.40
CA ASN A 78 6.93 -9.18 -11.32
C ASN A 78 6.24 -8.07 -10.54
N PHE A 79 6.50 -6.82 -10.90
CA PHE A 79 6.01 -5.61 -10.24
C PHE A 79 4.70 -5.06 -10.83
N SER A 80 3.98 -5.82 -11.63
CA SER A 80 2.70 -5.39 -12.20
C SER A 80 1.67 -4.99 -11.14
N TYR A 81 1.71 -5.62 -9.95
CA TYR A 81 0.85 -5.25 -8.83
C TYR A 81 1.18 -3.87 -8.26
N GLU A 82 2.46 -3.53 -8.14
CA GLU A 82 2.91 -2.18 -7.77
C GLU A 82 2.36 -1.12 -8.74
N GLU A 83 2.47 -1.40 -10.05
CA GLU A 83 1.96 -0.49 -11.08
C GLU A 83 0.45 -0.35 -11.01
N ALA A 84 -0.27 -1.44 -10.75
CA ALA A 84 -1.72 -1.42 -10.57
C ALA A 84 -2.15 -0.62 -9.34
N VAL A 85 -1.48 -0.81 -8.19
CA VAL A 85 -1.75 -0.02 -6.97
C VAL A 85 -1.44 1.46 -7.20
N SER A 86 -0.34 1.77 -7.88
CA SER A 86 0.01 3.14 -8.26
C SER A 86 -1.08 3.78 -9.13
N ALA A 87 -1.51 3.09 -10.19
CA ALA A 87 -2.57 3.57 -11.08
C ALA A 87 -3.94 3.68 -10.36
N PHE A 88 -4.22 2.81 -9.40
CA PHE A 88 -5.42 2.89 -8.56
C PHE A 88 -5.42 4.16 -7.70
N ILE A 89 -4.29 4.52 -7.07
CA ILE A 89 -4.15 5.77 -6.32
C ILE A 89 -4.45 6.96 -7.23
N ASP A 90 -3.79 7.05 -8.40
CA ASP A 90 -3.99 8.13 -9.37
C ASP A 90 -5.44 8.23 -9.85
N LYS A 91 -6.08 7.08 -10.11
CA LYS A 91 -7.48 7.02 -10.52
C LYS A 91 -8.41 7.58 -9.45
N LYS A 92 -8.22 7.20 -8.18
CA LYS A 92 -9.01 7.72 -7.07
C LYS A 92 -8.78 9.22 -6.84
N MET A 93 -7.55 9.70 -6.96
CA MET A 93 -7.26 11.14 -6.90
C MET A 93 -8.03 11.92 -7.97
N LYS A 94 -8.06 11.41 -9.20
CA LYS A 94 -8.82 12.01 -10.31
C LYS A 94 -10.34 11.93 -10.09
N GLU A 95 -10.85 10.77 -9.65
CA GLU A 95 -12.27 10.53 -9.36
C GLU A 95 -12.83 11.54 -8.34
N PHE A 96 -12.05 11.86 -7.31
CA PHE A 96 -12.44 12.83 -6.29
C PHE A 96 -11.99 14.27 -6.58
N ASN A 97 -11.33 14.51 -7.72
CA ASN A 97 -10.75 15.80 -8.11
C ASN A 97 -9.84 16.41 -7.01
N LEU A 98 -8.91 15.59 -6.50
CA LEU A 98 -8.01 15.95 -5.41
C LEU A 98 -6.57 16.10 -5.88
N SER A 99 -5.85 17.05 -5.29
CA SER A 99 -4.42 17.21 -5.46
C SER A 99 -3.65 16.45 -4.37
N ASN A 100 -2.33 16.29 -4.56
CA ASN A 100 -1.43 15.63 -3.61
C ASN A 100 -1.51 16.21 -2.18
N LYS A 101 -1.88 17.50 -2.04
CA LYS A 101 -2.04 18.17 -0.74
C LYS A 101 -3.29 17.72 0.02
N ASN A 102 -4.27 17.18 -0.69
CA ASN A 102 -5.54 16.72 -0.14
C ASN A 102 -5.59 15.19 0.06
N ILE A 103 -4.42 14.54 -0.01
CA ILE A 103 -4.29 13.10 0.17
C ILE A 103 -3.44 12.81 1.42
N THR A 104 -3.84 11.79 2.16
CA THR A 104 -3.00 11.14 3.18
C THR A 104 -2.85 9.67 2.82
N LEU A 105 -1.61 9.17 2.80
CA LEU A 105 -1.35 7.74 2.78
C LEU A 105 -0.94 7.31 4.17
N ALA A 106 -1.61 6.30 4.72
CA ALA A 106 -1.37 5.86 6.10
C ALA A 106 -1.29 4.33 6.19
N GLY A 107 -0.50 3.84 7.14
CA GLY A 107 -0.41 2.41 7.42
C GLY A 107 0.51 2.10 8.60
N PHE A 108 0.35 0.88 9.12
CA PHE A 108 1.19 0.33 10.18
C PHE A 108 1.98 -0.87 9.65
N SER A 109 3.24 -1.04 10.13
CA SER A 109 4.09 -2.18 9.75
C SER A 109 4.22 -2.31 8.23
N LYS A 110 3.84 -3.44 7.62
CA LYS A 110 3.79 -3.64 6.17
C LYS A 110 3.02 -2.52 5.45
N GLY A 111 1.86 -2.11 5.99
CA GLY A 111 1.08 -0.99 5.46
C GLY A 111 1.81 0.34 5.58
N GLY A 112 2.62 0.52 6.64
CA GLY A 112 3.49 1.67 6.81
C GLY A 112 4.57 1.75 5.72
N SER A 113 5.15 0.61 5.32
CA SER A 113 6.11 0.53 4.21
C SER A 113 5.47 0.93 2.88
N ALA A 114 4.24 0.46 2.63
CA ALA A 114 3.48 0.83 1.44
C ALA A 114 3.11 2.32 1.44
N ALA A 115 2.59 2.85 2.55
CA ALA A 115 2.24 4.26 2.68
C ALA A 115 3.45 5.17 2.40
N LEU A 116 4.62 4.83 2.96
CA LEU A 116 5.86 5.56 2.75
C LEU A 116 6.28 5.50 1.27
N TYR A 117 6.35 4.29 0.70
CA TYR A 117 6.78 4.09 -0.68
C TYR A 117 5.90 4.83 -1.69
N TYR A 118 4.58 4.61 -1.65
CA TYR A 118 3.65 5.27 -2.57
C TYR A 118 3.52 6.76 -2.30
N GLY A 119 3.65 7.18 -1.05
CA GLY A 119 3.65 8.59 -0.67
C GLY A 119 4.78 9.37 -1.34
N ILE A 120 5.99 8.84 -1.30
CA ILE A 120 7.15 9.41 -1.99
C ILE A 120 6.96 9.33 -3.51
N LYS A 121 6.59 8.15 -4.04
CA LYS A 121 6.41 7.92 -5.48
C LYS A 121 5.41 8.88 -6.13
N HIS A 122 4.32 9.21 -5.44
CA HIS A 122 3.27 10.12 -5.92
C HIS A 122 3.41 11.56 -5.42
N ASN A 123 4.51 11.87 -4.71
CA ASN A 123 4.73 13.19 -4.11
C ASN A 123 3.53 13.65 -3.24
N ILE A 124 3.02 12.75 -2.41
CA ILE A 124 1.90 13.02 -1.50
C ILE A 124 2.39 13.84 -0.30
N SER A 125 1.68 14.90 0.03
CA SER A 125 2.10 15.83 1.09
C SER A 125 1.96 15.24 2.51
N ASN A 126 1.06 14.28 2.72
CA ASN A 126 0.77 13.74 4.04
C ASN A 126 0.98 12.22 4.06
N ILE A 127 2.00 11.77 4.78
CA ILE A 127 2.34 10.35 4.94
C ILE A 127 2.38 10.02 6.43
N VAL A 128 1.62 9.00 6.84
CA VAL A 128 1.61 8.45 8.21
C VAL A 128 2.08 7.01 8.17
N ALA A 129 3.38 6.82 8.24
CA ALA A 129 4.01 5.50 8.24
C ALA A 129 4.42 5.12 9.67
N SER A 130 3.64 4.24 10.30
CA SER A 130 3.95 3.75 11.66
C SER A 130 4.72 2.43 11.57
N ALA A 131 5.88 2.38 12.22
CA ALA A 131 6.78 1.22 12.29
C ALA A 131 7.04 0.54 10.90
N PRO A 132 7.36 1.31 9.84
CA PRO A 132 7.58 0.74 8.51
C PRO A 132 8.84 -0.13 8.47
N GLN A 133 8.81 -1.19 7.67
CA GLN A 133 10.02 -1.90 7.28
C GLN A 133 10.65 -1.18 6.07
N LEU A 134 11.84 -0.63 6.24
CA LEU A 134 12.58 0.02 5.14
C LEU A 134 13.28 -1.01 4.25
N PHE A 135 13.78 -2.09 4.84
CA PHE A 135 14.41 -3.23 4.18
C PHE A 135 13.42 -4.40 4.12
N VAL A 136 12.45 -4.27 3.21
CA VAL A 136 11.26 -5.15 3.16
C VAL A 136 11.62 -6.60 2.85
N ALA A 137 12.50 -6.83 1.86
CA ALA A 137 12.86 -8.20 1.48
C ALA A 137 13.71 -8.89 2.55
N SER A 138 14.67 -8.19 3.15
CA SER A 138 15.44 -8.69 4.29
C SER A 138 14.56 -9.03 5.47
N TYR A 139 13.61 -8.15 5.81
CA TYR A 139 12.66 -8.39 6.89
C TYR A 139 11.76 -9.60 6.60
N ALA A 140 11.20 -9.69 5.38
CA ALA A 140 10.35 -10.80 4.97
C ALA A 140 11.11 -12.13 4.93
N ALA A 141 12.35 -12.14 4.44
CA ALA A 141 13.17 -13.34 4.39
C ALA A 141 13.49 -13.90 5.79
N ASN A 142 13.73 -13.02 6.76
CA ASN A 142 14.06 -13.40 8.13
C ASN A 142 12.85 -13.80 8.98
N ASN A 143 11.68 -13.21 8.74
CA ASN A 143 10.52 -13.35 9.64
C ASN A 143 9.32 -14.04 8.97
N TRP A 144 9.17 -13.97 7.65
CA TRP A 144 8.00 -14.40 6.89
C TRP A 144 8.38 -15.13 5.60
N GLY A 145 9.12 -16.21 5.70
CA GLY A 145 9.70 -16.94 4.56
C GLY A 145 8.70 -17.35 3.48
N ARG A 146 7.40 -17.58 3.80
CA ARG A 146 6.35 -17.81 2.79
C ARG A 146 6.13 -16.57 1.93
N ILE A 147 6.04 -15.39 2.55
CA ILE A 147 5.84 -14.12 1.84
C ILE A 147 7.08 -13.76 1.03
N ALA A 148 8.27 -13.93 1.59
CA ALA A 148 9.51 -13.72 0.85
C ALA A 148 9.59 -14.59 -0.41
N ARG A 149 9.19 -15.87 -0.32
CA ARG A 149 9.11 -16.78 -1.49
C ARG A 149 8.02 -16.35 -2.47
N HIS A 150 6.88 -15.89 -2.00
CA HIS A 150 5.82 -15.37 -2.86
C HIS A 150 6.30 -14.16 -3.66
N MET A 151 6.96 -13.21 -3.01
CA MET A 151 7.48 -12.00 -3.64
C MET A 151 8.63 -12.28 -4.61
N MET A 152 9.56 -13.16 -4.23
CA MET A 152 10.85 -13.34 -4.94
C MET A 152 10.96 -14.66 -5.70
N GLY A 153 10.09 -15.64 -5.46
CA GLY A 153 10.30 -17.03 -5.86
C GLY A 153 11.49 -17.61 -5.10
N LYS A 154 12.58 -17.92 -5.80
CA LYS A 154 13.85 -18.26 -5.15
C LYS A 154 14.43 -17.00 -4.50
N ILE A 155 14.69 -17.07 -3.20
CA ILE A 155 15.31 -15.97 -2.44
C ILE A 155 16.82 -15.95 -2.76
N THR A 156 17.32 -14.82 -3.26
CA THR A 156 18.73 -14.59 -3.55
C THR A 156 19.17 -13.20 -3.06
N PRO A 157 20.46 -12.99 -2.78
CA PRO A 157 20.97 -11.68 -2.35
C PRO A 157 20.59 -10.54 -3.30
N ASP A 158 20.68 -10.75 -4.61
CA ASP A 158 20.35 -9.72 -5.61
C ASP A 158 18.87 -9.32 -5.60
N LYS A 159 17.97 -10.30 -5.43
CA LYS A 159 16.53 -10.02 -5.32
C LYS A 159 16.20 -9.29 -4.02
N ILE A 160 16.84 -9.67 -2.92
CA ILE A 160 16.72 -8.95 -1.65
C ILE A 160 17.18 -7.51 -1.85
N ALA A 161 18.36 -7.29 -2.39
CA ALA A 161 18.89 -5.94 -2.63
C ALA A 161 17.98 -5.11 -3.55
N THR A 162 17.42 -5.72 -4.60
CA THR A 162 16.49 -5.05 -5.51
C THR A 162 15.26 -4.51 -4.81
N ILE A 163 14.64 -5.31 -3.94
CA ILE A 163 13.43 -4.91 -3.20
C ILE A 163 13.78 -3.94 -2.08
N ASP A 164 14.84 -4.20 -1.31
CA ASP A 164 15.24 -3.36 -0.17
C ASP A 164 15.62 -1.94 -0.61
N ASN A 165 16.18 -1.79 -1.82
CA ASN A 165 16.52 -0.49 -2.35
C ASN A 165 15.31 0.35 -2.82
N LYS A 166 14.10 -0.20 -2.91
CA LYS A 166 12.95 0.54 -3.46
C LYS A 166 12.60 1.79 -2.65
N ILE A 167 12.47 1.67 -1.34
CA ILE A 167 12.16 2.83 -0.48
C ILE A 167 13.37 3.76 -0.41
N ILE A 168 14.57 3.22 -0.20
CA ILE A 168 15.80 4.00 -0.04
C ILE A 168 16.09 4.83 -1.30
N SER A 169 16.03 4.21 -2.48
CA SER A 169 16.26 4.92 -3.75
C SER A 169 15.18 5.97 -4.05
N SER A 170 13.98 5.81 -3.53
CA SER A 170 12.92 6.82 -3.67
C SER A 170 13.20 8.06 -2.83
N LEU A 171 13.77 7.90 -1.62
CA LEU A 171 14.19 9.01 -0.76
C LEU A 171 15.33 9.84 -1.36
N ASP A 172 16.24 9.20 -2.12
CA ASP A 172 17.38 9.90 -2.74
C ASP A 172 16.98 10.73 -3.96
N LYS A 173 15.90 10.36 -4.65
CA LYS A 173 15.40 11.13 -5.80
C LYS A 173 14.85 12.51 -5.41
N ASP A 174 14.27 12.64 -4.23
CA ASP A 174 13.74 13.92 -3.74
C ASP A 174 14.83 14.96 -3.44
N LYS A 175 16.08 14.54 -3.19
CA LYS A 175 17.19 15.46 -2.96
C LYS A 175 17.69 16.18 -4.20
N ASN A 176 17.34 15.70 -5.39
CA ASN A 176 17.81 16.25 -6.67
C ASN A 176 16.79 17.16 -7.36
N THR A 177 15.67 17.48 -6.72
CA THR A 177 14.60 18.32 -7.27
C THR A 177 14.41 19.67 -6.56
N ASN A 178 15.37 20.10 -5.75
CA ASN A 178 15.43 21.43 -5.13
C ASN A 178 16.44 22.34 -5.80
#